data_556c02db29b6e493556d59af5fb3d115
#
_entry.id   556c02db29b6e493556d59af5fb3d115
#
_cell.length_a   1.000
_cell.length_b   1.000
_cell.length_c   1.000
_cell.angle_alpha   90.00
_cell.angle_beta   90.00
_cell.angle_gamma   90.00
#
_symmetry.space_group_name_H-M   'P 1'
#
loop_
_entity.id
_entity.type
_entity.pdbx_description
1 polymer ?
#
loop_
_entity_poly.entity_id
_entity_poly.type
_entity_poly.pdbx_seq_one_letter_code
_entity_poly.pdbx_strand_id
1 'polypeptide(L)'
;MDAAVDDRMEVGAAEEGFAAWWEDSTEEVSDRTCTVKGKLPDWLVGRLVRNGPGQWRSGDGSRSYSHAFDGLAKLVCFDVAADGVVRFSTRFLRTEWHRQMANGKMPPSVTVGPVTPAWNPVEGLTAALTGPDFDNAPVNIHRLGSSDRWVAVTDAPAMIEFDPRTLETRGRLDANATPIAGSTRWFGQVSLVASDRL
;
A
#
# COMPACT_ATOMS: atom_id res chain seq x y z
N MET A 1 -13.20 -40.24 -6.00
CA MET A 1 -13.43 -39.01 -6.81
C MET A 1 -12.39 -38.03 -6.32
N ASP A 2 -11.17 -38.15 -6.89
CA ASP A 2 -10.00 -37.37 -6.47
C ASP A 2 -10.14 -35.94 -7.00
N ALA A 3 -10.22 -34.98 -6.08
CA ALA A 3 -10.12 -33.57 -6.42
C ALA A 3 -8.66 -33.31 -6.82
N ALA A 4 -8.44 -32.98 -8.09
CA ALA A 4 -7.16 -32.55 -8.57
C ALA A 4 -6.71 -31.32 -7.76
N VAL A 5 -5.64 -31.50 -7.00
CA VAL A 5 -4.92 -30.41 -6.34
C VAL A 5 -4.32 -29.57 -7.47
N ASP A 6 -4.72 -28.30 -7.55
CA ASP A 6 -4.16 -27.34 -8.50
C ASP A 6 -2.69 -27.10 -8.11
N ASP A 7 -1.79 -27.67 -8.87
CA ASP A 7 -0.33 -27.73 -8.68
C ASP A 7 0.38 -26.40 -9.05
N ARG A 8 -0.36 -25.29 -9.15
CA ARG A 8 0.19 -24.00 -9.60
C ARG A 8 0.78 -23.14 -8.49
N MET A 9 0.88 -23.65 -7.26
CA MET A 9 1.52 -22.92 -6.16
C MET A 9 2.85 -23.52 -5.70
N GLU A 10 3.41 -24.43 -6.44
CA GLU A 10 4.79 -24.94 -6.23
C GLU A 10 5.77 -24.47 -7.30
N VAL A 11 5.60 -23.27 -7.83
CA VAL A 11 6.73 -22.63 -8.53
C VAL A 11 7.71 -22.21 -7.43
N GLY A 12 8.78 -22.93 -7.34
CA GLY A 12 9.73 -22.82 -6.26
C GLY A 12 10.34 -21.41 -6.21
N ALA A 13 10.10 -20.70 -5.14
CA ALA A 13 10.74 -19.42 -4.82
C ALA A 13 12.29 -19.46 -4.87
N ALA A 14 12.87 -20.62 -5.12
CA ALA A 14 14.31 -20.85 -5.24
C ALA A 14 14.88 -20.52 -6.63
N GLU A 15 14.07 -20.54 -7.71
CA GLU A 15 14.56 -20.27 -9.06
C GLU A 15 14.35 -18.82 -9.52
N GLU A 16 13.38 -18.09 -8.94
CA GLU A 16 13.04 -16.73 -9.36
C GLU A 16 13.86 -15.63 -8.66
N GLY A 17 14.55 -15.95 -7.58
CA GLY A 17 15.36 -15.01 -6.84
C GLY A 17 14.57 -13.76 -6.41
N PHE A 18 15.20 -12.59 -6.45
CA PHE A 18 14.54 -11.31 -6.12
C PHE A 18 13.64 -10.76 -7.23
N ALA A 19 13.60 -11.38 -8.41
CA ALA A 19 12.82 -10.87 -9.54
C ALA A 19 11.32 -10.79 -9.22
N ALA A 20 10.79 -11.79 -8.52
CA ALA A 20 9.38 -11.82 -8.10
C ALA A 20 8.98 -10.67 -7.16
N TRP A 21 9.94 -10.07 -6.45
CA TRP A 21 9.68 -8.91 -5.58
C TRP A 21 9.36 -7.63 -6.36
N TRP A 22 9.72 -7.60 -7.65
CA TRP A 22 9.55 -6.46 -8.54
C TRP A 22 8.41 -6.64 -9.54
N GLU A 23 7.63 -7.69 -9.38
CA GLU A 23 6.45 -7.89 -10.20
C GLU A 23 5.32 -6.97 -9.75
N ASP A 24 4.76 -6.27 -10.73
CA ASP A 24 3.60 -5.43 -10.49
C ASP A 24 2.38 -6.31 -10.18
N SER A 25 1.77 -6.09 -9.02
CA SER A 25 0.51 -6.72 -8.63
C SER A 25 -0.62 -5.73 -8.88
N THR A 26 -1.10 -5.62 -10.12
CA THR A 26 -2.10 -4.61 -10.50
C THR A 26 -3.54 -5.05 -10.23
N GLU A 27 -3.79 -6.35 -10.06
CA GLU A 27 -5.12 -6.87 -9.74
C GLU A 27 -5.61 -6.35 -8.38
N GLU A 28 -6.84 -5.86 -8.32
CA GLU A 28 -7.54 -5.55 -7.09
C GLU A 28 -8.63 -6.59 -6.84
N VAL A 29 -8.70 -7.06 -5.62
CA VAL A 29 -9.63 -8.11 -5.20
C VAL A 29 -10.49 -7.58 -4.06
N SER A 30 -11.77 -7.90 -4.08
CA SER A 30 -12.68 -7.57 -2.99
C SER A 30 -13.34 -8.84 -2.48
N ASP A 31 -13.18 -9.10 -1.19
CA ASP A 31 -13.92 -10.09 -0.43
C ASP A 31 -13.84 -11.54 -0.98
N ARG A 32 -12.70 -11.91 -1.56
CA ARG A 32 -12.47 -13.24 -2.11
C ARG A 32 -12.24 -14.24 -0.96
N THR A 33 -13.04 -15.30 -0.91
CA THR A 33 -12.85 -16.37 0.07
C THR A 33 -11.54 -17.12 -0.20
N CYS A 34 -10.73 -17.28 0.85
CA CYS A 34 -9.49 -18.04 0.81
C CYS A 34 -9.71 -19.50 1.18
N THR A 35 -8.95 -20.40 0.55
CA THR A 35 -8.84 -21.78 1.02
C THR A 35 -7.91 -21.85 2.21
N VAL A 36 -8.41 -22.32 3.36
CA VAL A 36 -7.62 -22.51 4.57
C VAL A 36 -7.16 -23.96 4.64
N LYS A 37 -5.85 -24.19 4.73
CA LYS A 37 -5.27 -25.51 4.99
C LYS A 37 -4.97 -25.63 6.49
N GLY A 38 -5.57 -26.62 7.14
CA GLY A 38 -5.45 -26.83 8.58
C GLY A 38 -6.59 -26.19 9.39
N LYS A 39 -6.40 -26.09 10.70
CA LYS A 39 -7.38 -25.51 11.63
C LYS A 39 -6.84 -24.18 12.17
N LEU A 40 -7.62 -23.12 12.02
CA LEU A 40 -7.34 -21.86 12.67
C LEU A 40 -7.67 -21.94 14.17
N PRO A 41 -6.88 -21.32 15.05
CA PRO A 41 -7.22 -21.21 16.46
C PRO A 41 -8.53 -20.40 16.64
N ASP A 42 -9.36 -20.79 17.58
CA ASP A 42 -10.67 -20.16 17.82
C ASP A 42 -10.55 -18.67 18.24
N TRP A 43 -9.39 -18.28 18.77
CA TRP A 43 -9.09 -16.89 19.15
C TRP A 43 -8.66 -16.02 17.98
N LEU A 44 -8.29 -16.61 16.82
CA LEU A 44 -7.85 -15.85 15.65
C LEU A 44 -9.07 -15.35 14.87
N VAL A 45 -9.65 -14.27 15.36
CA VAL A 45 -10.78 -13.58 14.73
C VAL A 45 -10.43 -12.12 14.60
N GLY A 46 -10.70 -11.54 13.44
CA GLY A 46 -10.44 -10.12 13.21
C GLY A 46 -9.82 -9.84 11.86
N ARG A 47 -9.25 -8.65 11.73
CA ARG A 47 -8.76 -8.15 10.46
C ARG A 47 -7.29 -7.80 10.53
N LEU A 48 -6.50 -8.40 9.64
CA LEU A 48 -5.11 -8.03 9.40
C LEU A 48 -5.06 -7.15 8.15
N VAL A 49 -4.72 -5.88 8.32
CA VAL A 49 -4.48 -4.95 7.21
C VAL A 49 -2.98 -4.68 7.12
N ARG A 50 -2.46 -4.74 5.91
CA ARG A 50 -1.06 -4.43 5.60
C ARG A 50 -0.99 -3.42 4.47
N ASN A 51 0.09 -2.66 4.46
CA ASN A 51 0.44 -1.72 3.41
C ASN A 51 1.80 -2.07 2.84
N GLY A 52 2.00 -1.82 1.57
CA GLY A 52 3.26 -2.04 0.89
C GLY A 52 3.19 -1.58 -0.56
N PRO A 53 4.32 -1.60 -1.26
CA PRO A 53 4.35 -1.30 -2.67
C PRO A 53 3.70 -2.43 -3.48
N GLY A 54 2.95 -2.07 -4.52
CA GLY A 54 2.25 -3.03 -5.38
C GLY A 54 2.46 -2.83 -6.88
N GLN A 55 3.05 -1.72 -7.29
CA GLN A 55 3.33 -1.43 -8.70
C GLN A 55 4.49 -0.44 -8.83
N TRP A 56 5.44 -0.74 -9.69
CA TRP A 56 6.62 0.09 -9.97
C TRP A 56 6.64 0.65 -11.38
N ARG A 57 5.90 0.03 -12.32
CA ARG A 57 5.83 0.47 -13.72
C ARG A 57 4.68 1.44 -13.93
N SER A 58 4.90 2.43 -14.80
CA SER A 58 3.82 3.28 -15.30
C SER A 58 2.78 2.44 -16.04
N GLY A 59 1.53 2.92 -16.10
CA GLY A 59 0.43 2.18 -16.71
C GLY A 59 0.63 1.83 -18.19
N ASP A 60 1.46 2.61 -18.90
CA ASP A 60 1.87 2.34 -20.28
C ASP A 60 3.14 1.46 -20.39
N GLY A 61 3.74 1.12 -19.25
CA GLY A 61 4.97 0.33 -19.17
C GLY A 61 6.23 1.05 -19.65
N SER A 62 6.15 2.33 -19.98
CA SER A 62 7.27 3.07 -20.58
C SER A 62 8.39 3.38 -19.60
N ARG A 63 8.07 3.45 -18.30
CA ARG A 63 9.00 3.78 -17.21
C ARG A 63 8.76 2.93 -15.97
N SER A 64 9.79 2.77 -15.17
CA SER A 64 9.72 2.08 -13.88
C SER A 64 10.55 2.76 -12.81
N TYR A 65 10.10 2.67 -11.57
CA TYR A 65 10.94 2.92 -10.40
C TYR A 65 11.92 1.78 -10.21
N SER A 66 13.13 2.08 -9.77
CA SER A 66 14.18 1.08 -9.54
C SER A 66 14.46 0.81 -8.06
N HIS A 67 13.66 1.36 -7.16
CA HIS A 67 13.78 1.11 -5.72
C HIS A 67 12.47 0.56 -5.14
N ALA A 68 12.58 -0.40 -4.22
CA ALA A 68 11.42 -1.08 -3.64
C ALA A 68 10.44 -0.12 -2.96
N PHE A 69 10.94 0.91 -2.29
CA PHE A 69 10.10 1.87 -1.55
C PHE A 69 9.36 2.87 -2.44
N ASP A 70 9.70 2.94 -3.72
CA ASP A 70 9.08 3.90 -4.64
C ASP A 70 7.79 3.36 -5.28
N GLY A 71 7.48 2.07 -5.11
CA GLY A 71 6.28 1.48 -5.65
C GLY A 71 4.99 2.07 -5.06
N LEU A 72 3.93 2.05 -5.86
CA LEU A 72 2.61 2.54 -5.46
C LEU A 72 2.06 1.79 -4.27
N ALA A 73 1.55 2.54 -3.30
CA ALA A 73 0.96 2.01 -2.08
C ALA A 73 -0.28 1.16 -2.37
N LYS A 74 -0.25 -0.08 -1.92
CA LYS A 74 -1.33 -1.05 -2.04
C LYS A 74 -1.67 -1.65 -0.69
N LEU A 75 -2.93 -1.59 -0.32
CA LEU A 75 -3.45 -2.20 0.88
C LEU A 75 -3.81 -3.67 0.62
N VAL A 76 -3.51 -4.51 1.59
CA VAL A 76 -3.87 -5.94 1.62
C VAL A 76 -4.59 -6.22 2.92
N CYS A 77 -5.70 -6.93 2.87
CA CYS A 77 -6.51 -7.28 4.02
C CYS A 77 -6.85 -8.76 4.03
N PHE A 78 -6.64 -9.39 5.18
CA PHE A 78 -7.24 -10.69 5.52
C PHE A 78 -8.26 -10.47 6.63
N ASP A 79 -9.49 -10.86 6.39
CA ASP A 79 -10.59 -10.81 7.36
C ASP A 79 -10.90 -12.24 7.79
N VAL A 80 -10.68 -12.55 9.07
CA VAL A 80 -10.88 -13.87 9.66
C VAL A 80 -12.16 -13.84 10.49
N ALA A 81 -13.19 -14.51 10.02
CA ALA A 81 -14.47 -14.57 10.69
C ALA A 81 -14.48 -15.65 11.80
N ALA A 82 -15.41 -15.53 12.74
CA ALA A 82 -15.53 -16.46 13.88
C ALA A 82 -15.87 -17.91 13.47
N ASP A 83 -16.43 -18.09 12.28
CA ASP A 83 -16.70 -19.41 11.68
C ASP A 83 -15.48 -20.02 10.96
N GLY A 84 -14.32 -19.35 11.00
CA GLY A 84 -13.07 -19.77 10.36
C GLY A 84 -12.99 -19.44 8.87
N VAL A 85 -13.97 -18.75 8.31
CA VAL A 85 -13.88 -18.23 6.93
C VAL A 85 -12.88 -17.10 6.86
N VAL A 86 -11.95 -17.18 5.92
CA VAL A 86 -10.97 -16.14 5.65
C VAL A 86 -11.30 -15.47 4.33
N ARG A 87 -11.36 -14.14 4.32
CA ARG A 87 -11.59 -13.33 3.13
C ARG A 87 -10.39 -12.46 2.84
N PHE A 88 -10.07 -12.34 1.56
CA PHE A 88 -8.95 -11.55 1.07
C PHE A 88 -9.44 -10.37 0.25
N SER A 89 -8.87 -9.21 0.53
CA SER A 89 -9.10 -8.00 -0.26
C SER A 89 -7.79 -7.26 -0.48
N THR A 90 -7.65 -6.63 -1.63
CA THR A 90 -6.51 -5.77 -1.94
C THR A 90 -6.93 -4.60 -2.80
N ARG A 91 -6.39 -3.42 -2.52
CA ARG A 91 -6.73 -2.17 -3.22
C ARG A 91 -5.57 -1.18 -3.16
N PHE A 92 -5.32 -0.50 -4.28
CA PHE A 92 -4.38 0.63 -4.28
C PHE A 92 -4.96 1.84 -3.54
N LEU A 93 -4.09 2.58 -2.86
CA LEU A 93 -4.45 3.91 -2.39
C LEU A 93 -4.65 4.84 -3.58
N ARG A 94 -5.84 5.43 -3.69
CA ARG A 94 -6.21 6.34 -4.78
C ARG A 94 -5.70 7.75 -4.51
N THR A 95 -4.40 7.92 -4.70
CA THR A 95 -3.69 9.20 -4.57
C THR A 95 -3.52 9.86 -5.93
N GLU A 96 -3.06 11.11 -5.95
CA GLU A 96 -2.73 11.80 -7.19
C GLU A 96 -1.58 11.06 -7.92
N TRP A 97 -0.63 10.55 -7.17
CA TRP A 97 0.46 9.75 -7.70
C TRP A 97 -0.03 8.48 -8.39
N HIS A 98 -0.93 7.73 -7.74
CA HIS A 98 -1.56 6.58 -8.36
C HIS A 98 -2.28 6.96 -9.66
N ARG A 99 -3.03 8.07 -9.66
CA ARG A 99 -3.77 8.54 -10.82
C ARG A 99 -2.83 8.86 -11.99
N GLN A 100 -1.71 9.51 -11.73
CA GLN A 100 -0.73 9.82 -12.78
C GLN A 100 -0.09 8.57 -13.35
N MET A 101 0.35 7.65 -12.50
CA MET A 101 0.92 6.39 -12.97
C MET A 101 -0.07 5.55 -13.78
N ALA A 102 -1.32 5.48 -13.36
CA ALA A 102 -2.36 4.77 -14.11
C ALA A 102 -2.58 5.38 -15.52
N ASN A 103 -2.36 6.70 -15.67
CA ASN A 103 -2.44 7.39 -16.95
C ASN A 103 -1.12 7.39 -17.74
N GLY A 104 -0.18 6.51 -17.43
CA GLY A 104 1.10 6.41 -18.12
C GLY A 104 2.11 7.51 -17.77
N LYS A 105 1.79 8.37 -16.80
CA LYS A 105 2.69 9.44 -16.36
C LYS A 105 3.35 9.01 -15.06
N MET A 106 4.66 8.96 -15.08
CA MET A 106 5.40 8.72 -13.84
C MET A 106 5.62 10.06 -13.12
N PRO A 107 5.11 10.22 -11.88
CA PRO A 107 5.35 11.45 -11.14
C PRO A 107 6.85 11.64 -10.91
N PRO A 108 7.36 12.84 -11.16
CA PRO A 108 8.75 13.14 -10.90
C PRO A 108 8.86 13.67 -9.51
N SER A 109 9.17 12.92 -8.58
CA SER A 109 9.40 13.48 -7.28
C SER A 109 10.59 12.82 -6.62
N VAL A 110 10.80 13.16 -5.39
CA VAL A 110 11.85 12.59 -4.55
C VAL A 110 11.60 11.09 -4.42
N THR A 111 12.21 10.32 -5.31
CA THR A 111 12.25 8.87 -5.26
C THR A 111 13.54 8.44 -4.60
N VAL A 112 13.53 7.29 -3.95
CA VAL A 112 14.74 6.72 -3.32
C VAL A 112 15.71 6.23 -4.39
N GLY A 113 15.17 5.65 -5.46
CA GLY A 113 15.94 5.18 -6.60
C GLY A 113 15.68 5.96 -7.89
N PRO A 114 16.56 5.81 -8.88
CA PRO A 114 16.34 6.43 -10.19
C PRO A 114 15.13 5.83 -10.90
N VAL A 115 14.55 6.62 -11.78
CA VAL A 115 13.53 6.17 -12.74
C VAL A 115 14.22 5.61 -13.98
N THR A 116 13.71 4.53 -14.54
CA THR A 116 14.27 3.89 -15.74
C THR A 116 13.19 3.81 -16.83
N PRO A 117 13.45 4.30 -18.07
CA PRO A 117 14.58 5.15 -18.44
C PRO A 117 14.58 6.50 -17.70
N ALA A 118 15.76 7.06 -17.53
CA ALA A 118 15.92 8.33 -16.84
C ALA A 118 15.18 9.47 -17.56
N TRP A 119 14.76 10.47 -16.77
CA TRP A 119 14.20 11.69 -17.32
C TRP A 119 15.26 12.43 -18.15
N ASN A 120 14.85 12.98 -19.30
CA ASN A 120 15.69 14.00 -19.90
C ASN A 120 15.63 15.30 -19.04
N PRO A 121 16.61 16.20 -19.15
CA PRO A 121 16.69 17.38 -18.27
C PRO A 121 15.44 18.28 -18.32
N VAL A 122 14.80 18.39 -19.49
CA VAL A 122 13.60 19.23 -19.65
C VAL A 122 12.39 18.57 -19.00
N GLU A 123 12.21 17.27 -19.21
CA GLU A 123 11.15 16.52 -18.55
C GLU A 123 11.33 16.56 -17.03
N GLY A 124 12.54 16.32 -16.54
CA GLY A 124 12.85 16.34 -15.11
C GLY A 124 12.55 17.71 -14.48
N LEU A 125 12.95 18.80 -15.14
CA LEU A 125 12.66 20.15 -14.67
C LEU A 125 11.16 20.44 -14.69
N THR A 126 10.49 20.16 -15.81
CA THR A 126 9.03 20.36 -15.92
C THR A 126 8.31 19.62 -14.83
N ALA A 127 8.70 18.43 -14.65
CA ALA A 127 8.11 17.54 -13.69
C ALA A 127 8.37 18.00 -12.24
N ALA A 128 9.56 18.49 -11.92
CA ALA A 128 9.85 19.07 -10.61
C ALA A 128 9.05 20.35 -10.33
N LEU A 129 8.73 21.12 -11.36
CA LEU A 129 7.97 22.37 -11.23
C LEU A 129 6.45 22.19 -11.23
N THR A 130 5.95 21.15 -11.89
CA THR A 130 4.50 20.94 -12.12
C THR A 130 3.99 19.62 -11.55
N GLY A 131 4.87 18.79 -11.00
CA GLY A 131 4.50 17.51 -10.41
C GLY A 131 3.62 17.70 -9.17
N PRO A 132 2.82 16.69 -8.84
CA PRO A 132 2.02 16.72 -7.63
C PRO A 132 2.92 16.63 -6.39
N ASP A 133 2.41 17.14 -5.30
CA ASP A 133 2.98 16.83 -3.99
C ASP A 133 3.10 15.32 -3.80
N PHE A 134 4.14 14.90 -3.09
CA PHE A 134 4.31 13.51 -2.75
C PHE A 134 3.15 13.03 -1.87
N ASP A 135 2.36 12.10 -2.37
CA ASP A 135 1.21 11.52 -1.67
C ASP A 135 1.18 9.97 -1.69
N ASN A 136 2.29 9.35 -2.13
CA ASN A 136 2.43 7.90 -2.06
C ASN A 136 2.84 7.48 -0.63
N ALA A 137 2.12 6.55 -0.02
CA ALA A 137 2.29 6.18 1.37
C ALA A 137 2.38 4.65 1.57
N PRO A 138 3.46 3.98 1.07
CA PRO A 138 3.52 2.52 1.03
C PRO A 138 4.13 1.87 2.28
N VAL A 139 4.45 2.61 3.36
CA VAL A 139 5.33 2.08 4.42
C VAL A 139 4.56 1.46 5.57
N ASN A 140 3.58 2.16 6.15
CA ASN A 140 2.93 1.69 7.37
C ASN A 140 1.46 2.13 7.45
N ILE A 141 0.76 1.60 8.47
CA ILE A 141 -0.63 1.92 8.79
C ILE A 141 -0.73 2.28 10.26
N HIS A 142 -1.47 3.34 10.56
CA HIS A 142 -1.79 3.72 11.92
C HIS A 142 -3.28 3.98 12.10
N ARG A 143 -3.78 3.63 13.28
CA ARG A 143 -5.08 4.06 13.76
C ARG A 143 -4.90 5.37 14.54
N LEU A 144 -5.71 6.38 14.24
CA LEU A 144 -5.59 7.68 14.87
C LEU A 144 -6.35 7.72 16.20
N GLY A 145 -5.61 7.64 17.28
CA GLY A 145 -6.16 7.70 18.65
C GLY A 145 -7.21 6.61 18.89
N SER A 146 -8.28 6.96 19.60
CA SER A 146 -9.43 6.08 19.84
C SER A 146 -10.47 6.11 18.71
N SER A 147 -10.24 6.90 17.66
CA SER A 147 -11.16 7.01 16.54
C SER A 147 -11.09 5.76 15.65
N ASP A 148 -12.11 5.57 14.80
CA ASP A 148 -12.09 4.54 13.76
C ASP A 148 -11.46 5.05 12.45
N ARG A 149 -10.56 6.03 12.54
CA ARG A 149 -9.83 6.60 11.42
C ARG A 149 -8.49 5.90 11.26
N TRP A 150 -8.24 5.43 10.06
CA TRP A 150 -7.02 4.70 9.70
C TRP A 150 -6.29 5.45 8.61
N VAL A 151 -4.99 5.56 8.75
CA VAL A 151 -4.12 6.24 7.80
C VAL A 151 -2.98 5.35 7.36
N ALA A 152 -2.69 5.41 6.07
CA ALA A 152 -1.43 4.93 5.51
C ALA A 152 -0.41 6.06 5.54
N VAL A 153 0.82 5.75 5.86
CA VAL A 153 1.91 6.71 6.05
C VAL A 153 3.19 6.26 5.36
N THR A 154 4.10 7.20 5.20
CA THR A 154 5.46 7.01 4.72
C THR A 154 6.40 7.94 5.47
N ASP A 155 7.70 7.93 5.15
CA ASP A 155 8.71 8.81 5.75
C ASP A 155 8.57 10.29 5.32
N ALA A 156 7.78 10.56 4.29
CA ALA A 156 7.38 11.91 3.90
C ALA A 156 6.09 12.35 4.62
N PRO A 157 5.78 13.66 4.67
CA PRO A 157 4.59 14.17 5.36
C PRO A 157 3.29 13.90 4.59
N ALA A 158 3.11 12.66 4.15
CA ALA A 158 1.91 12.19 3.48
C ALA A 158 1.16 11.21 4.39
N MET A 159 -0.06 11.55 4.73
CA MET A 159 -0.98 10.66 5.44
C MET A 159 -2.25 10.51 4.60
N ILE A 160 -2.55 9.28 4.22
CA ILE A 160 -3.70 8.96 3.38
C ILE A 160 -4.72 8.19 4.21
N GLU A 161 -5.85 8.81 4.45
CA GLU A 161 -6.95 8.17 5.16
C GLU A 161 -7.67 7.16 4.27
N PHE A 162 -7.97 5.99 4.83
CA PHE A 162 -8.71 4.94 4.16
C PHE A 162 -9.69 4.26 5.09
N ASP A 163 -10.68 3.60 4.50
CA ASP A 163 -11.62 2.76 5.24
C ASP A 163 -11.01 1.37 5.47
N PRO A 164 -10.81 0.91 6.72
CA PRO A 164 -10.20 -0.38 6.98
C PRO A 164 -11.07 -1.58 6.59
N ARG A 165 -12.36 -1.38 6.29
CA ARG A 165 -13.28 -2.45 5.90
C ARG A 165 -13.33 -2.64 4.39
N THR A 166 -13.40 -1.51 3.66
CA THR A 166 -13.52 -1.53 2.18
C THR A 166 -12.20 -1.28 1.49
N LEU A 167 -11.17 -0.84 2.22
CA LEU A 167 -9.88 -0.35 1.74
C LEU A 167 -10.00 0.88 0.82
N GLU A 168 -11.14 1.54 0.81
CA GLU A 168 -11.36 2.75 0.01
C GLU A 168 -10.59 3.94 0.57
N THR A 169 -9.90 4.63 -0.31
CA THR A 169 -9.21 5.86 0.02
C THR A 169 -10.23 6.95 0.31
N ARG A 170 -10.13 7.59 1.47
CA ARG A 170 -10.97 8.72 1.88
C ARG A 170 -10.37 10.06 1.51
N GLY A 171 -9.05 10.13 1.40
CA GLY A 171 -8.32 11.32 0.99
C GLY A 171 -7.04 11.56 1.77
N ARG A 172 -6.33 12.64 1.44
CA ARG A 172 -5.15 13.08 2.18
C ARG A 172 -5.59 13.78 3.48
N LEU A 173 -4.97 13.38 4.58
CA LEU A 173 -5.17 14.03 5.86
C LEU A 173 -4.19 15.19 5.99
N ASP A 174 -4.73 16.39 6.19
CA ASP A 174 -3.92 17.54 6.62
C ASP A 174 -3.77 17.50 8.15
N ALA A 175 -2.59 17.11 8.60
CA ALA A 175 -2.27 17.03 10.01
C ALA A 175 -2.31 18.41 10.72
N ASN A 176 -2.20 19.51 9.97
CA ASN A 176 -2.29 20.86 10.53
C ASN A 176 -3.73 21.36 10.63
N ALA A 177 -4.60 20.91 9.73
CA ALA A 177 -6.01 21.31 9.68
C ALA A 177 -6.93 20.47 10.59
N THR A 178 -6.47 19.27 10.97
CA THR A 178 -7.31 18.35 11.77
C THR A 178 -6.74 18.20 13.17
N PRO A 179 -7.37 18.79 14.20
CA PRO A 179 -6.99 18.53 15.58
C PRO A 179 -7.20 17.04 15.90
N ILE A 180 -6.12 16.32 16.09
CA ILE A 180 -6.19 14.96 16.61
C ILE A 180 -6.16 15.10 18.13
N ALA A 181 -7.26 14.76 18.78
CA ALA A 181 -7.37 14.84 20.23
C ALA A 181 -6.23 14.04 20.88
N GLY A 182 -5.36 14.72 21.65
CA GLY A 182 -4.20 14.12 22.31
C GLY A 182 -2.88 14.21 21.55
N SER A 183 -2.81 14.85 20.37
CA SER A 183 -1.54 15.07 19.68
C SER A 183 -0.92 16.41 20.05
N THR A 184 0.28 16.40 20.59
CA THR A 184 1.18 17.55 20.55
C THR A 184 1.71 17.71 19.13
N ARG A 185 1.83 18.95 18.66
CA ARG A 185 2.23 19.36 17.31
C ARG A 185 3.30 18.46 16.69
N TRP A 186 2.99 17.92 15.52
CA TRP A 186 3.91 17.09 14.75
C TRP A 186 4.91 17.97 14.02
N PHE A 187 6.14 17.99 14.50
CA PHE A 187 7.28 18.41 13.71
C PHE A 187 8.01 17.14 13.26
N GLY A 188 7.85 16.76 12.01
CA GLY A 188 8.84 16.00 11.22
C GLY A 188 9.39 14.68 11.75
N GLN A 189 8.79 14.04 12.76
CA GLN A 189 9.15 12.70 13.18
C GLN A 189 7.90 11.90 13.51
N VAL A 190 7.82 10.69 12.92
CA VAL A 190 6.82 9.69 13.29
C VAL A 190 7.15 9.21 14.70
N SER A 191 6.53 9.81 15.69
CA SER A 191 6.57 9.28 17.04
C SER A 191 5.57 8.13 17.12
N LEU A 192 6.08 6.92 17.27
CA LEU A 192 5.30 5.74 17.61
C LEU A 192 4.55 6.00 18.93
N VAL A 193 3.27 6.24 18.86
CA VAL A 193 2.42 6.13 20.04
C VAL A 193 2.06 4.65 20.18
N ALA A 194 2.86 3.93 20.93
CA ALA A 194 2.47 2.64 21.44
C ALA A 194 1.24 2.84 22.33
N SER A 195 0.09 2.37 21.93
CA SER A 195 -1.04 2.26 22.85
C SER A 195 -0.80 1.01 23.69
N ASP A 196 -0.28 1.21 24.90
CA ASP A 196 -0.45 0.22 25.94
C ASP A 196 -1.93 0.08 26.25
N ARG A 197 -2.52 -1.02 25.81
CA ARG A 197 -3.53 -1.80 26.57
C ARG A 197 -3.89 -3.04 25.80
N LEU A 198 -3.38 -4.15 26.30
CA LEU A 198 -4.01 -5.45 26.21
C LEU A 198 -5.37 -5.43 26.92
#